data_3e8716304ebd465b035ea43ef79b4694
#
_entry.id   3e8716304ebd465b035ea43ef79b4694
#
_cell.length_a   1.000
_cell.length_b   1.000
_cell.length_c   1.000
_cell.angle_alpha   90.00
_cell.angle_beta   90.00
_cell.angle_gamma   90.00
#
_symmetry.space_group_name_H-M   'P 1'
#
loop_
_entity.id
_entity.type
_entity.pdbx_description
1 polymer ?
#
loop_
_entity_poly.entity_id
_entity_poly.type
_entity_poly.pdbx_seq_one_letter_code
_entity_poly.pdbx_strand_id
1 'polypeptide(L)'
;YSWRLDHNDPHPKDKHKDLSLREKEKQIEQDMFNQVVSNGGNYTVLSLVEKYVSLKIGVRHNTKAGYKTVINILKKDPFGEKRIDKVKLSDAKAWLIKLQQADGRGYSSIHTIRGVLRPAFQMAENDDLIRKNPFQFELSNVIVNDSMTREAVTRKQQREYLRFVQEDRHFCRYYD
;
A
#
# COMPACT_ATOMS: atom_id res chain seq x y z
N TYR A 1 26.66 19.27 -15.25
CA TYR A 1 26.19 20.44 -16.00
C TYR A 1 27.18 21.60 -15.77
N SER A 2 27.94 21.99 -16.80
CA SER A 2 28.81 23.19 -16.73
C SER A 2 28.09 24.37 -17.38
N TRP A 3 27.71 25.35 -16.60
CA TRP A 3 27.29 26.66 -17.10
C TRP A 3 28.52 27.50 -17.30
N ARG A 4 28.81 27.90 -18.54
CA ARG A 4 29.79 28.93 -18.81
C ARG A 4 29.04 30.25 -18.92
N LEU A 5 29.42 31.22 -18.05
CA LEU A 5 29.11 32.62 -18.28
C LEU A 5 29.76 33.02 -19.59
N ASP A 6 28.96 33.49 -20.54
CA ASP A 6 29.49 34.00 -21.78
C ASP A 6 30.19 35.34 -21.50
N HIS A 7 31.52 35.35 -21.56
CA HIS A 7 32.32 36.55 -21.29
C HIS A 7 32.09 37.68 -22.33
N ASN A 8 31.45 37.38 -23.45
CA ASN A 8 31.11 38.33 -24.50
C ASN A 8 29.71 38.92 -24.38
N ASP A 9 28.99 38.63 -23.30
CA ASP A 9 27.65 39.17 -23.08
C ASP A 9 27.76 40.68 -22.72
N PRO A 10 27.13 41.58 -23.54
CA PRO A 10 27.21 43.03 -23.30
C PRO A 10 26.52 43.48 -22.01
N HIS A 11 25.74 42.58 -21.35
CA HIS A 11 25.03 42.84 -20.09
C HIS A 11 25.29 41.77 -19.03
N PRO A 12 26.53 41.58 -18.53
CA PRO A 12 26.86 40.53 -17.56
C PRO A 12 26.17 40.73 -16.19
N LYS A 13 25.55 41.89 -15.97
CA LYS A 13 24.83 42.24 -14.73
C LYS A 13 23.29 42.22 -14.89
N ASP A 14 22.79 41.60 -15.92
CA ASP A 14 21.35 41.54 -16.14
C ASP A 14 20.71 40.75 -14.99
N LYS A 15 19.76 41.38 -14.27
CA LYS A 15 19.04 40.80 -13.13
C LYS A 15 18.31 39.53 -13.51
N HIS A 16 17.97 39.35 -14.76
CA HIS A 16 17.33 38.14 -15.28
C HIS A 16 18.29 36.93 -15.31
N LYS A 17 19.58 37.10 -15.52
CA LYS A 17 20.58 36.02 -15.49
C LYS A 17 20.80 35.50 -14.06
N ASP A 18 20.86 36.39 -13.08
CA ASP A 18 20.98 36.00 -11.66
C ASP A 18 19.74 35.22 -11.17
N LEU A 19 18.53 35.61 -11.65
CA LEU A 19 17.30 34.89 -11.36
C LEU A 19 17.30 33.49 -12.02
N SER A 20 17.76 33.37 -13.26
CA SER A 20 17.86 32.09 -13.95
C SER A 20 18.89 31.14 -13.33
N LEU A 21 20.00 31.67 -12.79
CA LEU A 21 20.98 30.87 -12.05
C LEU A 21 20.42 30.38 -10.73
N ARG A 22 19.74 31.21 -9.95
CA ARG A 22 19.09 30.80 -8.70
C ARG A 22 17.96 29.83 -8.91
N GLU A 23 17.19 29.98 -9.98
CA GLU A 23 16.17 29.03 -10.37
C GLU A 23 16.77 27.67 -10.74
N LYS A 24 17.89 27.66 -11.44
CA LYS A 24 18.63 26.44 -11.79
C LYS A 24 19.30 25.79 -10.60
N GLU A 25 19.89 26.59 -9.69
CA GLU A 25 20.41 26.07 -8.43
C GLU A 25 19.30 25.36 -7.64
N LYS A 26 18.15 26.02 -7.47
CA LYS A 26 16.98 25.41 -6.84
C LYS A 26 16.51 24.15 -7.57
N GLN A 27 16.57 24.15 -8.88
CA GLN A 27 16.18 22.99 -9.69
C GLN A 27 17.17 21.84 -9.53
N ILE A 28 18.47 22.14 -9.50
CA ILE A 28 19.54 21.17 -9.22
C ILE A 28 19.42 20.64 -7.79
N GLU A 29 19.19 21.50 -6.80
CA GLU A 29 18.93 21.07 -5.42
C GLU A 29 17.67 20.19 -5.31
N GLN A 30 16.60 20.56 -6.01
CA GLN A 30 15.39 19.75 -6.10
C GLN A 30 15.63 18.44 -6.83
N ASP A 31 16.43 18.44 -7.88
CA ASP A 31 16.78 17.22 -8.64
C ASP A 31 17.71 16.32 -7.84
N MET A 32 18.69 16.89 -7.11
CA MET A 32 19.52 16.15 -6.16
C MET A 32 18.69 15.59 -5.00
N PHE A 33 17.79 16.38 -4.45
CA PHE A 33 16.85 15.92 -3.43
C PHE A 33 15.86 14.86 -3.98
N ASN A 34 15.43 14.99 -5.23
CA ASN A 34 14.62 14.01 -5.93
C ASN A 34 15.40 12.75 -6.31
N GLN A 35 16.72 12.86 -6.57
CA GLN A 35 17.58 11.70 -6.82
C GLN A 35 17.84 10.89 -5.55
N VAL A 36 17.91 11.52 -4.38
CA VAL A 36 17.94 10.79 -3.09
C VAL A 36 16.65 9.99 -2.91
N VAL A 37 15.51 10.52 -3.38
CA VAL A 37 14.22 9.79 -3.43
C VAL A 37 14.14 8.80 -4.62
N SER A 38 15.00 8.94 -5.64
CA SER A 38 14.96 8.09 -6.84
C SER A 38 15.51 6.68 -6.66
N ASN A 39 16.14 6.37 -5.52
CA ASN A 39 16.47 4.98 -5.16
C ASN A 39 15.22 4.10 -5.05
N GLY A 40 14.06 4.69 -4.76
CA GLY A 40 12.76 4.01 -4.84
C GLY A 40 12.32 3.64 -6.26
N GLY A 41 12.90 4.29 -7.28
CA GLY A 41 12.60 4.02 -8.68
C GLY A 41 12.97 2.62 -9.18
N ASN A 42 13.82 1.92 -8.47
CA ASN A 42 14.22 0.54 -8.76
C ASN A 42 13.24 -0.49 -8.20
N TYR A 43 12.28 -0.07 -7.37
CA TYR A 43 11.28 -0.95 -6.77
C TYR A 43 9.90 -0.74 -7.38
N THR A 44 9.24 -1.84 -7.73
CA THR A 44 7.81 -1.88 -8.00
C THR A 44 7.05 -2.17 -6.70
N VAL A 45 5.72 -1.92 -6.69
CA VAL A 45 4.87 -2.25 -5.54
C VAL A 45 4.98 -3.74 -5.20
N LEU A 46 4.99 -4.61 -6.22
CA LEU A 46 5.15 -6.05 -6.05
C LEU A 46 6.50 -6.40 -5.42
N SER A 47 7.60 -5.90 -5.98
CA SER A 47 8.96 -6.22 -5.48
C SER A 47 9.18 -5.70 -4.05
N LEU A 48 8.59 -4.54 -3.70
CA LEU A 48 8.62 -4.01 -2.34
C LEU A 48 7.89 -4.95 -1.36
N VAL A 49 6.69 -5.42 -1.73
CA VAL A 49 5.91 -6.34 -0.88
C VAL A 49 6.62 -7.69 -0.74
N GLU A 50 7.19 -8.23 -1.81
CA GLU A 50 7.98 -9.46 -1.75
C GLU A 50 9.20 -9.30 -0.83
N LYS A 51 9.94 -8.17 -0.92
CA LYS A 51 11.03 -7.83 0.00
C LYS A 51 10.54 -7.75 1.44
N TYR A 52 9.43 -7.04 1.70
CA TYR A 52 8.85 -6.93 3.04
C TYR A 52 8.49 -8.30 3.64
N VAL A 53 7.85 -9.16 2.83
CA VAL A 53 7.44 -10.50 3.27
C VAL A 53 8.65 -11.41 3.52
N SER A 54 9.72 -11.30 2.73
CA SER A 54 10.94 -12.09 2.91
C SER A 54 11.65 -11.80 4.24
N LEU A 55 11.52 -10.58 4.75
CA LEU A 55 12.08 -10.16 6.04
C LEU A 55 11.26 -10.64 7.26
N LYS A 56 10.07 -11.23 7.03
CA LYS A 56 9.20 -11.71 8.11
C LYS A 56 9.54 -13.14 8.50
N ILE A 57 10.28 -13.32 9.59
CA ILE A 57 10.64 -14.60 10.17
C ILE A 57 9.61 -15.01 11.24
N GLY A 58 9.36 -16.32 11.39
CA GLY A 58 8.50 -16.86 12.46
C GLY A 58 7.00 -16.63 12.27
N VAL A 59 6.56 -16.30 11.08
CA VAL A 59 5.13 -16.01 10.77
C VAL A 59 4.32 -17.30 10.72
N ARG A 60 3.13 -17.30 11.36
CA ARG A 60 2.19 -18.43 11.35
C ARG A 60 1.72 -18.75 9.92
N HIS A 61 1.41 -20.02 9.68
CA HIS A 61 0.98 -20.53 8.37
C HIS A 61 -0.15 -19.70 7.74
N ASN A 62 -1.20 -19.39 8.51
CA ASN A 62 -2.35 -18.61 8.02
C ASN A 62 -1.94 -17.18 7.59
N THR A 63 -1.01 -16.56 8.30
CA THR A 63 -0.49 -15.23 7.93
C THR A 63 0.34 -15.30 6.63
N LYS A 64 1.14 -16.37 6.47
CA LYS A 64 1.88 -16.62 5.22
C LYS A 64 0.93 -16.80 4.03
N ALA A 65 -0.17 -17.52 4.23
CA ALA A 65 -1.21 -17.68 3.21
C ALA A 65 -1.84 -16.33 2.82
N GLY A 66 -2.10 -15.46 3.82
CA GLY A 66 -2.57 -14.08 3.59
C GLY A 66 -1.59 -13.25 2.76
N TYR A 67 -0.30 -13.31 3.07
CA TYR A 67 0.74 -12.62 2.28
C TYR A 67 0.79 -13.13 0.83
N LYS A 68 0.74 -14.45 0.65
CA LYS A 68 0.73 -15.07 -0.69
C LYS A 68 -0.50 -14.61 -1.50
N THR A 69 -1.64 -14.48 -0.86
CA THR A 69 -2.87 -13.97 -1.50
C THR A 69 -2.66 -12.53 -1.98
N VAL A 70 -2.09 -11.64 -1.15
CA VAL A 70 -1.81 -10.24 -1.54
C VAL A 70 -0.81 -10.18 -2.69
N ILE A 71 0.27 -10.95 -2.65
CA ILE A 71 1.25 -11.04 -3.74
C ILE A 71 0.58 -11.50 -5.04
N ASN A 72 -0.30 -12.52 -4.98
CA ASN A 72 -1.01 -13.02 -6.16
C ASN A 72 -1.97 -11.98 -6.76
N ILE A 73 -2.58 -11.14 -5.93
CA ILE A 73 -3.42 -10.02 -6.38
C ILE A 73 -2.56 -9.01 -7.12
N LEU A 74 -1.42 -8.60 -6.52
CA LEU A 74 -0.51 -7.64 -7.13
C LEU A 74 0.12 -8.14 -8.45
N LYS A 75 0.39 -9.45 -8.58
CA LYS A 75 0.88 -10.06 -9.82
C LYS A 75 -0.11 -9.98 -10.98
N LYS A 76 -1.40 -9.95 -10.68
CA LYS A 76 -2.48 -9.90 -11.67
C LYS A 76 -2.95 -8.48 -12.00
N ASP A 77 -2.60 -7.51 -11.15
CA ASP A 77 -3.07 -6.13 -11.29
C ASP A 77 -1.92 -5.20 -11.72
N PRO A 78 -2.14 -4.31 -12.71
CA PRO A 78 -1.13 -3.34 -13.17
C PRO A 78 -0.57 -2.44 -12.05
N PHE A 79 -1.30 -2.30 -10.93
CA PHE A 79 -0.83 -1.57 -9.75
C PHE A 79 0.43 -2.21 -9.15
N GLY A 80 0.59 -3.54 -9.25
CA GLY A 80 1.77 -4.25 -8.77
C GLY A 80 3.05 -3.90 -9.53
N GLU A 81 2.96 -3.57 -10.81
CA GLU A 81 4.09 -3.18 -11.67
C GLU A 81 4.46 -1.69 -11.53
N LYS A 82 3.59 -0.90 -10.88
CA LYS A 82 3.83 0.53 -10.71
C LYS A 82 5.04 0.77 -9.81
N ARG A 83 5.92 1.69 -10.20
CA ARG A 83 7.08 2.10 -9.38
C ARG A 83 6.60 2.78 -8.12
N ILE A 84 7.23 2.46 -6.98
CA ILE A 84 6.81 2.98 -5.66
C ILE A 84 6.96 4.50 -5.53
N ASP A 85 7.94 5.10 -6.21
CA ASP A 85 8.15 6.56 -6.24
C ASP A 85 7.04 7.32 -6.99
N LYS A 86 6.30 6.63 -7.86
CA LYS A 86 5.17 7.17 -8.64
C LYS A 86 3.80 6.91 -8.01
N VAL A 87 3.75 6.15 -6.91
CA VAL A 87 2.48 5.86 -6.22
C VAL A 87 2.11 7.03 -5.33
N LYS A 88 1.03 7.71 -5.66
CA LYS A 88 0.44 8.78 -4.85
C LYS A 88 -0.65 8.23 -3.92
N LEU A 89 -0.98 8.98 -2.88
CA LEU A 89 -2.09 8.65 -1.97
C LEU A 89 -3.43 8.49 -2.72
N SER A 90 -3.68 9.30 -3.73
CA SER A 90 -4.87 9.19 -4.61
C SER A 90 -4.90 7.86 -5.37
N ASP A 91 -3.75 7.41 -5.87
CA ASP A 91 -3.65 6.14 -6.60
C ASP A 91 -3.92 4.95 -5.68
N ALA A 92 -3.38 4.98 -4.45
CA ALA A 92 -3.61 3.95 -3.44
C ALA A 92 -5.10 3.85 -3.07
N LYS A 93 -5.76 5.01 -2.86
CA LYS A 93 -7.21 5.06 -2.59
C LYS A 93 -8.03 4.55 -3.77
N ALA A 94 -7.75 5.05 -4.99
CA ALA A 94 -8.46 4.64 -6.20
C ALA A 94 -8.33 3.13 -6.46
N TRP A 95 -7.15 2.55 -6.22
CA TRP A 95 -6.94 1.13 -6.36
C TRP A 95 -7.74 0.31 -5.34
N LEU A 96 -7.81 0.72 -4.06
CA LEU A 96 -8.63 0.03 -3.07
C LEU A 96 -10.13 0.13 -3.39
N ILE A 97 -10.60 1.27 -3.89
CA ILE A 97 -11.98 1.44 -4.37
C ILE A 97 -12.26 0.49 -5.55
N LYS A 98 -11.33 0.40 -6.52
CA LYS A 98 -11.42 -0.55 -7.63
C LYS A 98 -11.56 -1.99 -7.15
N LEU A 99 -10.77 -2.40 -6.15
CA LEU A 99 -10.86 -3.75 -5.56
C LEU A 99 -12.23 -4.03 -4.93
N GLN A 100 -12.87 -3.01 -4.33
CA GLN A 100 -14.22 -3.18 -3.78
C GLN A 100 -15.28 -3.21 -4.88
N GLN A 101 -15.26 -2.25 -5.78
CA GLN A 101 -16.33 -2.03 -6.75
C GLN A 101 -16.25 -2.95 -7.98
N ALA A 102 -15.05 -3.13 -8.53
CA ALA A 102 -14.85 -3.92 -9.74
C ALA A 102 -14.59 -5.40 -9.44
N ASP A 103 -13.77 -5.68 -8.41
CA ASP A 103 -13.41 -7.06 -8.05
C ASP A 103 -14.36 -7.67 -7.00
N GLY A 104 -15.34 -6.91 -6.48
CA GLY A 104 -16.33 -7.37 -5.50
C GLY A 104 -15.73 -7.81 -4.16
N ARG A 105 -14.57 -7.27 -3.77
CA ARG A 105 -13.91 -7.64 -2.52
C ARG A 105 -14.55 -6.93 -1.34
N GLY A 106 -14.96 -7.70 -0.33
CA GLY A 106 -15.48 -7.15 0.92
C GLY A 106 -14.43 -6.39 1.73
N TYR A 107 -14.91 -5.54 2.63
CA TYR A 107 -14.10 -4.69 3.53
C TYR A 107 -12.98 -5.45 4.24
N SER A 108 -13.28 -6.62 4.81
CA SER A 108 -12.29 -7.44 5.54
C SER A 108 -11.11 -7.87 4.66
N SER A 109 -11.37 -8.21 3.39
CA SER A 109 -10.32 -8.57 2.42
C SER A 109 -9.43 -7.38 2.11
N ILE A 110 -10.02 -6.20 1.87
CA ILE A 110 -9.29 -4.96 1.58
C ILE A 110 -8.51 -4.49 2.80
N HIS A 111 -9.08 -4.63 4.00
CA HIS A 111 -8.38 -4.36 5.26
C HIS A 111 -7.11 -5.23 5.38
N THR A 112 -7.21 -6.52 5.05
CA THR A 112 -6.05 -7.43 5.04
C THR A 112 -5.01 -7.03 4.00
N ILE A 113 -5.43 -6.69 2.78
CA ILE A 113 -4.53 -6.23 1.71
C ILE A 113 -3.77 -4.97 2.14
N ARG A 114 -4.49 -3.96 2.64
CA ARG A 114 -3.88 -2.72 3.16
C ARG A 114 -2.97 -3.00 4.36
N GLY A 115 -3.34 -3.97 5.21
CA GLY A 115 -2.55 -4.42 6.36
C GLY A 115 -1.18 -4.99 5.98
N VAL A 116 -0.99 -5.42 4.73
CA VAL A 116 0.31 -5.83 4.18
C VAL A 116 1.03 -4.66 3.51
N LEU A 117 0.31 -3.87 2.71
CA LEU A 117 0.88 -2.75 1.95
C LEU A 117 1.35 -1.60 2.84
N ARG A 118 0.55 -1.20 3.83
CA ARG A 118 0.90 -0.08 4.72
C ARG A 118 2.26 -0.26 5.40
N PRO A 119 2.56 -1.38 6.07
CA PRO A 119 3.87 -1.59 6.67
C PRO A 119 5.00 -1.83 5.65
N ALA A 120 4.71 -2.37 4.46
CA ALA A 120 5.70 -2.48 3.39
C ALA A 120 6.13 -1.10 2.89
N PHE A 121 5.18 -0.20 2.67
CA PHE A 121 5.48 1.20 2.30
C PHE A 121 6.07 2.00 3.48
N GLN A 122 5.75 1.65 4.73
CA GLN A 122 6.40 2.26 5.89
C GLN A 122 7.88 1.88 5.96
N MET A 123 8.22 0.64 5.63
CA MET A 123 9.61 0.22 5.49
C MET A 123 10.32 1.04 4.39
N ALA A 124 9.68 1.24 3.24
CA ALA A 124 10.24 2.04 2.16
C ALA A 124 10.41 3.53 2.53
N GLU A 125 9.53 4.08 3.35
CA GLU A 125 9.66 5.44 3.91
C GLU A 125 10.82 5.51 4.90
N ASN A 126 10.97 4.53 5.79
CA ASN A 126 12.07 4.46 6.76
C ASN A 126 13.42 4.20 6.09
N ASP A 127 13.45 3.55 4.93
CA ASP A 127 14.65 3.32 4.11
C ASP A 127 14.94 4.49 3.16
N ASP A 128 14.25 5.62 3.29
CA ASP A 128 14.35 6.82 2.44
C ASP A 128 14.15 6.55 0.93
N LEU A 129 13.44 5.48 0.59
CA LEU A 129 13.09 5.14 -0.78
C LEU A 129 11.92 5.98 -1.31
N ILE A 130 11.05 6.42 -0.41
CA ILE A 130 9.90 7.30 -0.68
C ILE A 130 9.78 8.34 0.43
N ARG A 131 9.22 9.51 0.11
CA ARG A 131 9.05 10.61 1.07
C ARG A 131 7.93 10.39 2.07
N LYS A 132 6.85 9.71 1.65
CA LYS A 132 5.64 9.54 2.43
C LYS A 132 4.92 8.27 2.01
N ASN A 133 4.42 7.54 3.01
CA ASN A 133 3.64 6.33 2.80
C ASN A 133 2.26 6.66 2.19
N PRO A 134 1.97 6.19 0.96
CA PRO A 134 0.70 6.47 0.29
C PRO A 134 -0.49 5.71 0.92
N PHE A 135 -0.26 4.72 1.79
CA PHE A 135 -1.29 3.98 2.51
C PHE A 135 -1.57 4.48 3.92
N GLN A 136 -1.03 5.65 4.29
CA GLN A 136 -1.23 6.27 5.59
C GLN A 136 -2.53 7.09 5.64
N PHE A 137 -3.67 6.41 5.62
CA PHE A 137 -5.01 7.00 5.74
C PHE A 137 -5.97 6.05 6.45
N GLU A 138 -7.10 6.56 6.92
CA GLU A 138 -8.17 5.73 7.50
C GLU A 138 -9.00 5.07 6.41
N LEU A 139 -9.16 3.74 6.51
CA LEU A 139 -9.83 2.93 5.50
C LEU A 139 -11.33 3.20 5.41
N SER A 140 -11.95 3.47 6.56
CA SER A 140 -13.39 3.80 6.68
C SER A 140 -13.82 5.03 5.87
N ASN A 141 -12.86 5.93 5.57
CA ASN A 141 -13.11 7.13 4.77
C ASN A 141 -12.97 6.90 3.26
N VAL A 142 -12.63 5.67 2.84
CA VAL A 142 -12.31 5.36 1.44
C VAL A 142 -13.22 4.30 0.87
N ILE A 143 -13.53 3.27 1.65
CA ILE A 143 -14.36 2.14 1.23
C ILE A 143 -15.51 1.90 2.22
N VAL A 144 -16.62 1.39 1.69
CA VAL A 144 -17.79 1.07 2.50
C VAL A 144 -17.51 -0.15 3.37
N ASN A 145 -17.84 -0.04 4.66
CA ASN A 145 -17.75 -1.17 5.57
C ASN A 145 -19.01 -2.05 5.43
N ASP A 146 -18.87 -3.12 4.66
CA ASP A 146 -19.90 -4.16 4.44
C ASP A 146 -19.76 -5.34 5.40
N SER A 147 -18.91 -5.25 6.41
CA SER A 147 -18.71 -6.33 7.38
C SER A 147 -19.95 -6.48 8.26
N MET A 148 -20.50 -7.69 8.26
CA MET A 148 -21.59 -8.02 9.19
C MET A 148 -21.04 -8.15 10.61
N THR A 149 -21.68 -7.47 11.54
CA THR A 149 -21.41 -7.63 12.97
C THR A 149 -21.81 -9.03 13.38
N ARG A 150 -20.85 -9.79 13.88
CA ARG A 150 -21.15 -11.12 14.46
C ARG A 150 -21.66 -10.93 15.87
N GLU A 151 -22.89 -11.31 16.10
CA GLU A 151 -23.44 -11.35 17.44
C GLU A 151 -23.01 -12.63 18.18
N ALA A 152 -22.81 -12.50 19.49
CA ALA A 152 -22.52 -13.66 20.32
C ALA A 152 -23.81 -14.52 20.45
N VAL A 153 -23.66 -15.82 20.29
CA VAL A 153 -24.77 -16.77 20.48
C VAL A 153 -25.22 -16.71 21.94
N THR A 154 -26.51 -16.44 22.17
CA THR A 154 -27.10 -16.45 23.48
C THR A 154 -27.14 -17.85 24.08
N ARG A 155 -27.19 -17.97 25.42
CA ARG A 155 -27.32 -19.28 26.09
C ARG A 155 -28.56 -20.06 25.66
N LYS A 156 -29.63 -19.35 25.27
CA LYS A 156 -30.87 -19.96 24.77
C LYS A 156 -30.64 -20.60 23.40
N GLN A 157 -30.07 -19.83 22.48
CA GLN A 157 -29.73 -20.31 21.13
C GLN A 157 -28.71 -21.45 21.17
N GLN A 158 -27.72 -21.38 22.08
CA GLN A 158 -26.76 -22.46 22.29
C GLN A 158 -27.43 -23.76 22.72
N ARG A 159 -28.37 -23.70 23.68
CA ARG A 159 -29.12 -24.88 24.12
C ARG A 159 -30.01 -25.45 23.03
N GLU A 160 -30.69 -24.59 22.29
CA GLU A 160 -31.53 -25.00 21.14
C GLU A 160 -30.69 -25.68 20.06
N TYR A 161 -29.53 -25.10 19.73
CA TYR A 161 -28.59 -25.69 18.78
C TYR A 161 -28.05 -27.05 19.25
N LEU A 162 -27.62 -27.16 20.50
CA LEU A 162 -27.14 -28.45 21.06
C LEU A 162 -28.22 -29.50 21.07
N ARG A 163 -29.50 -29.15 21.43
CA ARG A 163 -30.60 -30.04 21.34
C ARG A 163 -30.85 -30.50 19.90
N PHE A 164 -30.86 -29.57 18.96
CA PHE A 164 -31.00 -29.91 17.52
C PHE A 164 -29.92 -30.89 17.07
N VAL A 165 -28.64 -30.64 17.43
CA VAL A 165 -27.55 -31.54 17.06
C VAL A 165 -27.70 -32.93 17.67
N GLN A 166 -28.19 -33.05 18.92
CA GLN A 166 -28.46 -34.33 19.56
C GLN A 166 -29.61 -35.13 18.92
N GLU A 167 -30.68 -34.44 18.58
CA GLU A 167 -31.92 -35.04 18.06
C GLU A 167 -31.87 -35.31 16.56
N ASP A 168 -31.10 -34.57 15.81
CA ASP A 168 -31.00 -34.66 14.36
C ASP A 168 -30.24 -35.94 13.94
N ARG A 169 -30.89 -36.76 13.12
CA ARG A 169 -30.35 -38.05 12.65
C ARG A 169 -29.04 -37.94 11.87
N HIS A 170 -28.78 -36.78 11.28
CA HIS A 170 -27.58 -36.54 10.49
C HIS A 170 -26.43 -35.94 11.32
N PHE A 171 -26.74 -35.02 12.24
CA PHE A 171 -25.76 -34.27 13.00
C PHE A 171 -25.42 -34.89 14.37
N CYS A 172 -26.21 -35.83 14.91
CA CYS A 172 -25.94 -36.46 16.21
C CYS A 172 -24.54 -37.10 16.31
N ARG A 173 -23.97 -37.54 15.20
CA ARG A 173 -22.59 -38.07 15.14
C ARG A 173 -21.45 -37.04 15.37
N TYR A 174 -21.79 -35.75 15.41
CA TYR A 174 -20.82 -34.65 15.66
C TYR A 174 -20.99 -34.02 17.04
N TYR A 175 -21.77 -34.69 17.92
CA TYR A 175 -22.08 -34.15 19.24
C TYR A 175 -21.04 -34.51 20.31
N ASP A 176 -20.10 -35.40 20.08
CA ASP A 176 -19.04 -35.85 21.00
C ASP A 176 -18.06 -34.77 21.40
#